data_c925053b5e64e6d06b1c477f8e0e20df
#
_entry.id   c925053b5e64e6d06b1c477f8e0e20df
#
_cell.length_a   1.000
_cell.length_b   1.000
_cell.length_c   1.000
_cell.angle_alpha   90.00
_cell.angle_beta   90.00
_cell.angle_gamma   90.00
#
_symmetry.space_group_name_H-M   'P 1'
#
loop_
_entity.id
_entity.type
_entity.pdbx_description
1 polymer ?
#
loop_
_entity_poly.entity_id
_entity_poly.type
_entity_poly.pdbx_seq_one_letter_code
_entity_poly.pdbx_strand_id
1 'polypeptide(L)'
;MRQQGWPGLFPDDAAGRALAIEWMFAALNTVEPPIGELAYVDIFEADKPWSKPRRPAVEERIASRLKDVLRRLGDQQWFNGDFSAGDLMMIAVLRIIDTDPLLTAHPNLVAYVKRGTDRPAFRRAIDAQMAGFTGSPPPGFAEWEAKLKAGAGVN
;
A
#
# COMPACT_ATOMS: atom_id res chain seq x y z
N MET A 1 -23.86 -27.59 5.96
CA MET A 1 -23.80 -26.35 5.19
C MET A 1 -22.31 -25.99 5.03
N ARG A 2 -21.71 -26.20 3.86
CA ARG A 2 -20.39 -25.64 3.58
C ARG A 2 -20.59 -24.13 3.45
N GLN A 3 -20.00 -23.36 4.37
CA GLN A 3 -19.88 -21.93 4.17
C GLN A 3 -19.19 -21.71 2.82
N GLN A 4 -19.85 -21.00 1.92
CA GLN A 4 -19.21 -20.45 0.71
C GLN A 4 -18.22 -19.40 1.17
N GLY A 5 -17.08 -19.84 1.72
CA GLY A 5 -15.91 -19.00 1.93
C GLY A 5 -15.44 -18.53 0.56
N TRP A 6 -14.98 -17.30 0.49
CA TRP A 6 -14.36 -16.73 -0.72
C TRP A 6 -13.22 -17.66 -1.14
N PRO A 7 -13.35 -18.43 -2.23
CA PRO A 7 -12.33 -19.40 -2.59
C PRO A 7 -11.03 -18.65 -2.94
N GLY A 8 -9.96 -18.96 -2.25
CA GLY A 8 -8.61 -18.58 -2.63
C GLY A 8 -7.95 -17.42 -1.87
N LEU A 9 -8.59 -16.77 -0.89
CA LEU A 9 -7.92 -15.74 -0.08
C LEU A 9 -7.28 -16.28 1.21
N PHE A 10 -7.80 -17.38 1.73
CA PHE A 10 -7.23 -18.07 2.89
C PHE A 10 -6.93 -19.52 2.52
N PRO A 11 -5.69 -19.98 2.76
CA PRO A 11 -5.34 -21.39 2.65
C PRO A 11 -6.25 -22.28 3.50
N ASP A 12 -6.45 -23.53 3.08
CA ASP A 12 -7.27 -24.49 3.82
C ASP A 12 -6.55 -25.02 5.07
N ASP A 13 -5.22 -25.09 5.02
CA ASP A 13 -4.40 -25.51 6.15
C ASP A 13 -4.26 -24.41 7.21
N ALA A 14 -4.10 -24.82 8.46
CA ALA A 14 -4.07 -23.91 9.60
C ALA A 14 -2.82 -23.00 9.59
N ALA A 15 -1.67 -23.50 9.17
CA ALA A 15 -0.43 -22.74 9.15
C ALA A 15 -0.46 -21.65 8.07
N GLY A 16 -0.89 -21.99 6.86
CA GLY A 16 -1.06 -21.03 5.77
C GLY A 16 -2.10 -19.97 6.10
N ARG A 17 -3.20 -20.35 6.77
CA ARG A 17 -4.22 -19.41 7.25
C ARG A 17 -3.67 -18.46 8.29
N ALA A 18 -2.92 -18.95 9.26
CA ALA A 18 -2.28 -18.10 10.28
C ALA A 18 -1.30 -17.11 9.65
N LEU A 19 -0.52 -17.55 8.67
CA LEU A 19 0.42 -16.70 7.93
C LEU A 19 -0.30 -15.63 7.12
N ALA A 20 -1.40 -15.95 6.45
CA ALA A 20 -2.20 -14.95 5.73
C ALA A 20 -2.74 -13.86 6.68
N ILE A 21 -3.24 -14.26 7.85
CA ILE A 21 -3.72 -13.34 8.89
C ILE A 21 -2.58 -12.50 9.44
N GLU A 22 -1.42 -13.09 9.74
CA GLU A 22 -0.22 -12.36 10.19
C GLU A 22 0.13 -11.23 9.23
N TRP A 23 0.18 -11.51 7.93
CA TRP A 23 0.54 -10.50 6.92
C TRP A 23 -0.56 -9.47 6.66
N MET A 24 -1.84 -9.79 6.90
CA MET A 24 -2.90 -8.78 6.95
C MET A 24 -2.64 -7.77 8.08
N PHE A 25 -2.35 -8.26 9.29
CA PHE A 25 -2.05 -7.38 10.43
C PHE A 25 -0.73 -6.63 10.23
N ALA A 26 0.30 -7.27 9.68
CA ALA A 26 1.56 -6.61 9.37
C ALA A 26 1.37 -5.45 8.38
N ALA A 27 0.56 -5.64 7.34
CA ALA A 27 0.24 -4.59 6.39
C ALA A 27 -0.41 -3.38 7.09
N LEU A 28 -1.50 -3.60 7.83
CA LEU A 28 -2.32 -2.53 8.40
C LEU A 28 -1.70 -1.88 9.64
N ASN A 29 -1.02 -2.65 10.50
CA ASN A 29 -0.56 -2.14 11.80
C ASN A 29 0.95 -1.86 11.85
N THR A 30 1.70 -2.28 10.84
CA THR A 30 3.16 -2.14 10.85
C THR A 30 3.67 -1.36 9.65
N VAL A 31 3.16 -1.64 8.44
CA VAL A 31 3.61 -0.99 7.19
C VAL A 31 2.81 0.27 6.88
N GLU A 32 1.49 0.21 6.99
CA GLU A 32 0.61 1.35 6.67
C GLU A 32 0.84 2.59 7.56
N PRO A 33 1.00 2.49 8.91
CA PRO A 33 1.09 3.67 9.76
C PRO A 33 2.21 4.65 9.37
N PRO A 34 3.47 4.23 9.13
CA PRO A 34 4.50 5.17 8.71
C PRO A 34 4.26 5.71 7.28
N ILE A 35 3.60 4.97 6.39
CA ILE A 35 3.19 5.47 5.07
C ILE A 35 2.10 6.54 5.24
N GLY A 36 1.14 6.34 6.13
CA GLY A 36 0.15 7.36 6.48
C GLY A 36 0.78 8.62 7.06
N GLU A 37 1.81 8.49 7.90
CA GLU A 37 2.55 9.65 8.42
C GLU A 37 3.23 10.45 7.31
N LEU A 38 3.68 9.82 6.23
CA LEU A 38 4.25 10.54 5.09
C LEU A 38 3.22 11.48 4.46
N ALA A 39 1.96 11.03 4.33
CA ALA A 39 0.87 11.88 3.85
C ALA A 39 0.61 13.09 4.78
N TYR A 40 0.71 12.91 6.10
CA TYR A 40 0.62 14.03 7.04
C TYR A 40 1.73 15.05 6.81
N VAL A 41 2.97 14.59 6.68
CA VAL A 41 4.14 15.44 6.47
C VAL A 41 4.05 16.19 5.13
N ASP A 42 3.65 15.51 4.06
CA ASP A 42 3.72 16.06 2.71
C ASP A 42 2.47 16.83 2.28
N ILE A 43 1.32 16.54 2.90
CA ILE A 43 0.03 17.05 2.47
C ILE A 43 -0.66 17.85 3.58
N PHE A 44 -1.03 17.18 4.67
CA PHE A 44 -1.90 17.77 5.69
C PHE A 44 -1.20 18.79 6.60
N GLU A 45 0.07 18.60 6.86
CA GLU A 45 0.91 19.44 7.71
C GLU A 45 2.09 20.09 6.96
N ALA A 46 2.06 20.10 5.62
CA ALA A 46 3.17 20.57 4.78
C ALA A 46 3.58 22.02 5.05
N ASP A 47 2.63 22.85 5.52
CA ASP A 47 2.84 24.25 5.91
C ASP A 47 3.42 24.43 7.32
N LYS A 48 3.49 23.37 8.12
CA LYS A 48 3.93 23.44 9.51
C LYS A 48 5.45 23.41 9.65
N PRO A 49 6.04 24.16 10.59
CA PRO A 49 7.50 24.24 10.76
C PRO A 49 8.16 22.91 11.15
N TRP A 50 7.40 21.97 11.72
CA TRP A 50 7.89 20.63 12.08
C TRP A 50 7.82 19.61 10.96
N SER A 51 7.09 19.88 9.87
CA SER A 51 6.87 18.92 8.78
C SER A 51 8.21 18.50 8.13
N LYS A 52 8.93 19.45 7.54
CA LYS A 52 10.21 19.16 6.87
C LYS A 52 11.25 18.47 7.77
N PRO A 53 11.48 18.92 9.04
CA PRO A 53 12.40 18.23 9.95
C PRO A 53 11.95 16.80 10.32
N ARG A 54 10.64 16.50 10.30
CA ARG A 54 10.10 15.18 10.64
C ARG A 54 10.26 14.15 9.50
N ARG A 55 10.25 14.61 8.26
CA ARG A 55 10.23 13.74 7.07
C ARG A 55 11.34 12.67 7.06
N PRO A 56 12.62 12.95 7.34
CA PRO A 56 13.67 11.93 7.31
C PRO A 56 13.41 10.76 8.26
N ALA A 57 12.90 11.03 9.45
CA ALA A 57 12.57 9.98 10.42
C ALA A 57 11.36 9.11 9.98
N VAL A 58 10.41 9.69 9.24
CA VAL A 58 9.30 8.94 8.64
C VAL A 58 9.81 8.03 7.53
N GLU A 59 10.65 8.55 6.63
CA GLU A 59 11.26 7.80 5.53
C GLU A 59 12.10 6.63 6.05
N GLU A 60 12.90 6.84 7.10
CA GLU A 60 13.70 5.78 7.72
C GLU A 60 12.80 4.64 8.26
N ARG A 61 11.68 4.98 8.90
CA ARG A 61 10.72 3.96 9.37
C ARG A 61 10.10 3.19 8.22
N ILE A 62 9.68 3.87 7.14
CA ILE A 62 9.16 3.21 5.95
C ILE A 62 10.21 2.28 5.37
N ALA A 63 11.43 2.77 5.15
CA ALA A 63 12.52 1.97 4.60
C ALA A 63 12.82 0.72 5.46
N SER A 64 12.76 0.85 6.79
CA SER A 64 12.90 -0.29 7.70
C SER A 64 11.80 -1.33 7.48
N ARG A 65 10.53 -0.90 7.34
CA ARG A 65 9.41 -1.82 7.10
C ARG A 65 9.46 -2.47 5.72
N LEU A 66 9.85 -1.72 4.70
CA LEU A 66 10.03 -2.28 3.36
C LEU A 66 11.12 -3.35 3.32
N LYS A 67 12.19 -3.22 4.11
CA LYS A 67 13.22 -4.29 4.27
C LYS A 67 12.62 -5.57 4.85
N ASP A 68 11.71 -5.47 5.81
CA ASP A 68 11.05 -6.65 6.39
C ASP A 68 10.14 -7.33 5.34
N VAL A 69 9.38 -6.54 4.58
CA VAL A 69 8.54 -7.03 3.48
C VAL A 69 9.40 -7.70 2.40
N LEU A 70 10.52 -7.07 1.99
CA LEU A 70 11.47 -7.62 1.02
C LEU A 70 12.05 -8.96 1.50
N ARG A 71 12.47 -9.04 2.76
CA ARG A 71 13.03 -10.26 3.35
C ARG A 71 12.00 -11.39 3.32
N ARG A 72 10.73 -11.09 3.62
CA ARG A 72 9.66 -12.08 3.60
C ARG A 72 9.31 -12.52 2.18
N LEU A 73 9.20 -11.58 1.27
CA LEU A 73 8.85 -11.88 -0.12
C LEU A 73 9.96 -12.67 -0.81
N GLY A 74 11.22 -12.25 -0.63
CA GLY A 74 12.36 -12.87 -1.31
C GLY A 74 12.16 -12.90 -2.82
N ASP A 75 12.38 -14.07 -3.42
CA ASP A 75 12.15 -14.33 -4.84
C ASP A 75 10.74 -14.93 -5.12
N GLN A 76 9.87 -14.97 -4.12
CA GLN A 76 8.54 -15.54 -4.24
C GLN A 76 7.59 -14.58 -4.97
N GLN A 77 6.59 -15.15 -5.62
CA GLN A 77 5.52 -14.34 -6.21
C GLN A 77 4.59 -13.75 -5.15
N TRP A 78 4.31 -14.50 -4.08
CA TRP A 78 3.39 -14.18 -2.99
C TRP A 78 3.97 -14.63 -1.66
N PHE A 79 3.52 -14.07 -0.56
CA PHE A 79 4.05 -14.36 0.78
C PHE A 79 3.97 -15.82 1.20
N ASN A 80 3.03 -16.58 0.64
CA ASN A 80 2.79 -17.98 1.02
C ASN A 80 2.70 -18.90 -0.21
N GLY A 81 3.42 -18.60 -1.29
CA GLY A 81 3.37 -19.36 -2.54
C GLY A 81 2.19 -18.97 -3.41
N ASP A 82 0.95 -19.06 -2.89
CA ASP A 82 -0.27 -18.62 -3.55
C ASP A 82 -0.75 -17.26 -3.01
N PHE A 83 -1.49 -16.53 -3.86
CA PHE A 83 -2.06 -15.24 -3.49
C PHE A 83 -3.07 -15.39 -2.34
N SER A 84 -2.89 -14.61 -1.30
CA SER A 84 -3.68 -14.66 -0.07
C SER A 84 -4.24 -13.29 0.34
N ALA A 85 -5.05 -13.27 1.39
CA ALA A 85 -5.53 -12.05 2.01
C ALA A 85 -4.38 -11.16 2.53
N GLY A 86 -3.27 -11.76 2.97
CA GLY A 86 -2.05 -11.03 3.35
C GLY A 86 -1.46 -10.24 2.19
N ASP A 87 -1.37 -10.86 1.01
CA ASP A 87 -0.90 -10.20 -0.20
C ASP A 87 -1.86 -9.08 -0.65
N LEU A 88 -3.17 -9.34 -0.59
CA LEU A 88 -4.18 -8.35 -0.94
C LEU A 88 -4.03 -7.06 -0.11
N MET A 89 -3.89 -7.20 1.21
CA MET A 89 -3.74 -6.06 2.12
C MET A 89 -2.39 -5.37 1.92
N MET A 90 -1.30 -6.12 1.79
CA MET A 90 0.02 -5.53 1.58
C MET A 90 0.10 -4.74 0.26
N ILE A 91 -0.47 -5.26 -0.82
CA ILE A 91 -0.52 -4.56 -2.11
C ILE A 91 -1.37 -3.28 -1.99
N ALA A 92 -2.50 -3.34 -1.29
CA ALA A 92 -3.33 -2.16 -1.06
C ALA A 92 -2.56 -1.05 -0.31
N VAL A 93 -1.75 -1.41 0.68
CA VAL A 93 -0.92 -0.48 1.44
C VAL A 93 0.25 0.07 0.61
N LEU A 94 1.01 -0.81 -0.05
CA LEU A 94 2.17 -0.39 -0.85
C LEU A 94 1.80 0.50 -2.04
N ARG A 95 0.58 0.36 -2.59
CA ARG A 95 0.07 1.25 -3.64
C ARG A 95 0.01 2.72 -3.24
N ILE A 96 -0.07 3.03 -1.96
CA ILE A 96 -0.13 4.42 -1.48
C ILE A 96 1.16 5.18 -1.88
N ILE A 97 2.26 4.44 -1.99
CA ILE A 97 3.58 4.99 -2.33
C ILE A 97 4.15 4.36 -3.63
N ASP A 98 3.31 3.92 -4.56
CA ASP A 98 3.74 3.17 -5.75
C ASP A 98 4.60 3.99 -6.72
N THR A 99 4.51 5.32 -6.67
CA THR A 99 5.34 6.25 -7.44
C THR A 99 6.47 6.90 -6.61
N ASP A 100 6.50 6.66 -5.30
CA ASP A 100 7.50 7.25 -4.41
C ASP A 100 8.87 6.55 -4.55
N PRO A 101 10.00 7.28 -4.50
CA PRO A 101 11.34 6.72 -4.50
C PRO A 101 11.56 5.63 -3.43
N LEU A 102 10.89 5.72 -2.28
CA LEU A 102 10.96 4.71 -1.23
C LEU A 102 10.53 3.32 -1.71
N LEU A 103 9.52 3.22 -2.57
CA LEU A 103 9.11 1.93 -3.15
C LEU A 103 9.84 1.63 -4.46
N THR A 104 9.98 2.63 -5.34
CA THR A 104 10.53 2.42 -6.69
C THR A 104 12.01 2.03 -6.69
N ALA A 105 12.74 2.32 -5.61
CA ALA A 105 14.09 1.81 -5.39
C ALA A 105 14.15 0.27 -5.19
N HIS A 106 13.02 -0.40 -5.07
CA HIS A 106 12.92 -1.84 -4.82
C HIS A 106 12.18 -2.57 -5.96
N PRO A 107 12.85 -2.99 -7.04
CA PRO A 107 12.22 -3.61 -8.21
C PRO A 107 11.34 -4.82 -7.88
N ASN A 108 11.71 -5.62 -6.86
CA ASN A 108 10.92 -6.77 -6.41
C ASN A 108 9.55 -6.34 -5.85
N LEU A 109 9.49 -5.26 -5.07
CA LEU A 109 8.23 -4.74 -4.55
C LEU A 109 7.40 -4.09 -5.63
N VAL A 110 8.03 -3.36 -6.55
CA VAL A 110 7.34 -2.82 -7.74
C VAL A 110 6.68 -3.93 -8.54
N ALA A 111 7.42 -5.00 -8.83
CA ALA A 111 6.90 -6.17 -9.55
C ALA A 111 5.78 -6.88 -8.76
N TYR A 112 5.90 -6.97 -7.44
CA TYR A 112 4.89 -7.56 -6.55
C TYR A 112 3.60 -6.74 -6.58
N VAL A 113 3.67 -5.42 -6.38
CA VAL A 113 2.51 -4.53 -6.46
C VAL A 113 1.85 -4.61 -7.83
N LYS A 114 2.65 -4.51 -8.90
CA LYS A 114 2.15 -4.60 -10.28
C LYS A 114 1.41 -5.92 -10.53
N ARG A 115 1.97 -7.05 -10.11
CA ARG A 115 1.35 -8.38 -10.25
C ARG A 115 -0.01 -8.44 -9.56
N GLY A 116 -0.12 -7.84 -8.36
CA GLY A 116 -1.37 -7.81 -7.62
C GLY A 116 -2.43 -6.91 -8.27
N THR A 117 -2.03 -5.72 -8.71
CA THR A 117 -2.92 -4.74 -9.35
C THR A 117 -3.35 -5.17 -10.76
N ASP A 118 -2.55 -5.99 -11.45
CA ASP A 118 -2.91 -6.57 -12.74
C ASP A 118 -3.98 -7.68 -12.64
N ARG A 119 -4.28 -8.18 -11.44
CA ARG A 119 -5.31 -9.21 -11.25
C ARG A 119 -6.67 -8.71 -11.73
N PRO A 120 -7.43 -9.48 -12.52
CA PRO A 120 -8.74 -9.05 -13.00
C PRO A 120 -9.72 -8.69 -11.89
N ALA A 121 -9.67 -9.39 -10.73
CA ALA A 121 -10.50 -9.08 -9.59
C ALA A 121 -10.17 -7.71 -8.96
N PHE A 122 -8.87 -7.34 -8.91
CA PHE A 122 -8.43 -6.05 -8.42
C PHE A 122 -8.95 -4.93 -9.35
N ARG A 123 -8.78 -5.07 -10.65
CA ARG A 123 -9.25 -4.09 -11.65
C ARG A 123 -10.75 -3.88 -11.54
N ARG A 124 -11.54 -4.96 -11.50
CA ARG A 124 -13.00 -4.85 -11.31
C ARG A 124 -13.38 -4.13 -10.01
N ALA A 125 -12.64 -4.37 -8.92
CA ALA A 125 -12.90 -3.72 -7.64
C ALA A 125 -12.61 -2.20 -7.71
N ILE A 126 -11.51 -1.80 -8.34
CA ILE A 126 -11.18 -0.38 -8.55
C ILE A 126 -12.20 0.27 -9.48
N ASP A 127 -12.58 -0.36 -10.58
CA ASP A 127 -13.59 0.17 -11.51
C ASP A 127 -14.91 0.39 -10.79
N ALA A 128 -15.36 -0.57 -9.97
CA ALA A 128 -16.57 -0.46 -9.17
C ALA A 128 -16.48 0.65 -8.10
N GLN A 129 -15.33 0.81 -7.47
CA GLN A 129 -15.08 1.89 -6.52
C GLN A 129 -15.14 3.25 -7.22
N MET A 130 -14.44 3.39 -8.33
CA MET A 130 -14.38 4.65 -9.09
C MET A 130 -15.74 5.04 -9.68
N ALA A 131 -16.56 4.09 -10.08
CA ALA A 131 -17.92 4.35 -10.56
C ALA A 131 -18.84 5.03 -9.52
N GLY A 132 -18.50 4.93 -8.22
CA GLY A 132 -19.20 5.64 -7.14
C GLY A 132 -18.85 7.12 -7.03
N PHE A 133 -17.75 7.58 -7.62
CA PHE A 133 -17.34 8.98 -7.61
C PHE A 133 -18.01 9.75 -8.76
N THR A 134 -19.27 10.09 -8.56
CA THR A 134 -20.11 10.77 -9.59
C THR A 134 -20.27 12.28 -9.38
N GLY A 135 -19.77 12.80 -8.26
CA GLY A 135 -19.86 14.22 -7.91
C GLY A 135 -18.65 15.04 -8.38
N SER A 136 -18.80 16.37 -8.32
CA SER A 136 -17.67 17.27 -8.49
C SER A 136 -16.69 17.11 -7.32
N PRO A 137 -15.38 17.30 -7.54
CA PRO A 137 -14.40 17.33 -6.45
C PRO A 137 -14.82 18.37 -5.38
N PRO A 138 -14.47 18.12 -4.09
CA PRO A 138 -14.78 19.10 -3.05
C PRO A 138 -14.07 20.43 -3.31
N PRO A 139 -14.61 21.55 -2.78
CA PRO A 139 -13.96 22.86 -2.89
C PRO A 139 -12.50 22.77 -2.39
N GLY A 140 -11.58 23.39 -3.13
CA GLY A 140 -10.16 23.37 -2.80
C GLY A 140 -9.39 22.14 -3.29
N PHE A 141 -10.05 21.14 -3.88
CA PHE A 141 -9.38 19.94 -4.39
C PHE A 141 -8.38 20.25 -5.51
N ALA A 142 -8.71 21.18 -6.41
CA ALA A 142 -7.82 21.55 -7.51
C ALA A 142 -6.53 22.22 -7.01
N GLU A 143 -6.63 23.08 -5.99
CA GLU A 143 -5.47 23.71 -5.37
C GLU A 143 -4.61 22.66 -4.60
N TRP A 144 -5.27 21.74 -3.94
CA TRP A 144 -4.60 20.64 -3.25
C TRP A 144 -3.88 19.71 -4.25
N GLU A 145 -4.53 19.32 -5.34
CA GLU A 145 -3.91 18.51 -6.42
C GLU A 145 -2.73 19.22 -7.08
N ALA A 146 -2.86 20.54 -7.32
CA ALA A 146 -1.78 21.35 -7.86
C ALA A 146 -0.56 21.40 -6.92
N LYS A 147 -0.80 21.52 -5.61
CA LYS A 147 0.27 21.48 -4.59
C LYS A 147 0.97 20.11 -4.56
N LEU A 148 0.22 19.01 -4.66
CA LEU A 148 0.80 17.66 -4.75
C LEU A 148 1.71 17.53 -5.97
N LYS A 149 1.24 17.94 -7.14
CA LYS A 149 2.02 17.88 -8.38
C LYS A 149 3.26 18.77 -8.32
N ALA A 150 3.16 19.95 -7.69
CA ALA A 150 4.30 20.84 -7.49
C ALA A 150 5.31 20.30 -6.47
N GLY A 151 4.86 19.64 -5.40
CA GLY A 151 5.72 18.99 -4.39
C GLY A 151 6.43 17.74 -4.91
N ALA A 152 5.82 17.01 -5.82
CA ALA A 152 6.42 15.85 -6.49
C ALA A 152 7.49 16.24 -7.54
N GLY A 153 7.60 17.52 -7.87
CA GLY A 153 8.52 18.04 -8.89
C GLY A 153 9.81 18.70 -8.35
N VAL A 154 10.13 18.57 -7.10
CA VAL A 154 11.35 19.16 -6.51
C VAL A 154 12.38 18.08 -6.18
N ASN A 155 13.21 17.74 -7.22
CA ASN A 155 14.54 17.07 -7.20
C ASN A 155 14.72 15.83 -6.31
#